data_16733bbe138a5bdd65f00321920a70ba
#
_entry.id   16733bbe138a5bdd65f00321920a70ba
#
_cell.length_a   1.000
_cell.length_b   1.000
_cell.length_c   1.000
_cell.angle_alpha   90.00
_cell.angle_beta   90.00
_cell.angle_gamma   90.00
#
_symmetry.space_group_name_H-M   'P 1'
#
loop_
_entity.id
_entity.type
_entity.pdbx_description
1 polymer ?
#
loop_
_entity_poly.entity_id
_entity_poly.type
_entity_poly.pdbx_seq_one_letter_code
_entity_poly.pdbx_strand_id
1 'polypeptide(L)'
;MTQIINRRSLLKSGLMTLGGITAAPAIGAFANAPSRLDANGNIFHSPLLRETFLENTTKTPTTLVRINANENPYGPPMSARKAVTESVATGSRYSWKELENLVGKIAKKEGVAPDHIMMGPGSSDLLEKVATVLFQKGGNVVSADPTYMSLVKVAEATGATWKAVPCKGDWSHDLKAMEAAINKDTKLVYICNPNNPMGSITSGKELLDFCSRVSEKVPIFVDEAYLELAVGADTQSMVSLLTQKKNVIIARTFSKIMGMAGLRVGYVAALPATLDQIQKITRGGMGLTQTSIAAAVASMDDAEFQDMTRKLNHEVKGYLCKNLERMGYKYVTSYTNFVIFPINMPSKELLQKMMDKGIMVRGYEIQGKPWCRVSMGTMDEIKQFVSTLESIS
;
A
#
# COMPACT_ATOMS: atom_id res chain seq x y z
N MET A 1 -23.53 -33.07 23.31
CA MET A 1 -23.52 -31.59 23.27
C MET A 1 -22.10 -31.11 23.43
N THR A 2 -21.44 -30.81 22.33
CA THR A 2 -20.05 -30.37 22.33
C THR A 2 -20.05 -28.84 22.41
N GLN A 3 -19.68 -28.27 23.55
CA GLN A 3 -19.52 -26.82 23.70
C GLN A 3 -18.32 -26.36 22.86
N ILE A 4 -18.60 -25.51 21.89
CA ILE A 4 -17.55 -24.80 21.13
C ILE A 4 -16.96 -23.73 22.05
N ILE A 5 -15.74 -23.98 22.55
CA ILE A 5 -15.01 -23.02 23.38
C ILE A 5 -14.53 -21.87 22.48
N ASN A 6 -15.08 -20.70 22.68
CA ASN A 6 -14.68 -19.48 21.97
C ASN A 6 -13.29 -19.01 22.46
N ARG A 7 -12.41 -18.60 21.54
CA ARG A 7 -11.05 -18.09 21.85
C ARG A 7 -11.02 -16.98 22.91
N ARG A 8 -12.08 -16.18 23.02
CA ARG A 8 -12.23 -15.13 24.02
C ARG A 8 -12.46 -15.67 25.44
N SER A 9 -13.12 -16.83 25.60
CA SER A 9 -13.31 -17.48 26.90
C SER A 9 -12.05 -18.20 27.34
N LEU A 10 -11.24 -18.74 26.41
CA LEU A 10 -9.96 -19.37 26.72
C LEU A 10 -8.95 -18.36 27.29
N LEU A 11 -8.89 -17.14 26.72
CA LEU A 11 -8.05 -16.05 27.23
C LEU A 11 -8.48 -15.54 28.62
N LYS A 12 -9.78 -15.52 28.89
CA LYS A 12 -10.30 -15.13 30.22
C LYS A 12 -10.02 -16.20 31.29
N SER A 13 -10.07 -17.49 30.94
CA SER A 13 -9.80 -18.59 31.86
C SER A 13 -8.31 -18.75 32.16
N GLY A 14 -7.42 -18.43 31.21
CA GLY A 14 -5.96 -18.45 31.42
C GLY A 14 -5.43 -17.36 32.34
N LEU A 15 -6.18 -16.25 32.51
CA LEU A 15 -5.78 -15.15 33.41
C LEU A 15 -6.11 -15.42 34.90
N MET A 16 -6.96 -16.40 35.21
CA MET A 16 -7.35 -16.69 36.60
C MET A 16 -6.44 -17.73 37.31
N THR A 17 -5.54 -18.40 36.62
CA THR A 17 -4.73 -19.48 37.19
C THR A 17 -3.25 -19.14 37.45
N LEU A 18 -2.81 -17.93 37.15
CA LEU A 18 -1.46 -17.43 37.46
C LEU A 18 -1.50 -16.40 38.60
N GLY A 19 -1.88 -16.83 39.79
CA GLY A 19 -1.69 -16.08 41.02
C GLY A 19 -0.19 -16.00 41.33
N GLY A 20 0.39 -14.80 41.30
CA GLY A 20 1.62 -14.51 42.02
C GLY A 20 2.85 -14.09 41.22
N ILE A 21 2.72 -13.44 40.04
CA ILE A 21 3.85 -12.74 39.44
C ILE A 21 3.43 -11.29 39.15
N THR A 22 4.12 -10.33 39.78
CA THR A 22 3.94 -8.90 39.62
C THR A 22 4.39 -8.42 38.24
N ALA A 23 3.60 -8.74 37.20
CA ALA A 23 3.77 -8.25 35.84
C ALA A 23 2.70 -7.19 35.46
N ALA A 24 2.23 -6.43 36.46
CA ALA A 24 1.15 -5.46 36.30
C ALA A 24 1.46 -4.22 35.42
N PRO A 25 2.70 -3.75 35.17
CA PRO A 25 2.88 -2.56 34.34
C PRO A 25 2.74 -2.78 32.83
N ALA A 26 3.02 -4.00 32.33
CA ALA A 26 3.01 -4.23 30.88
C ALA A 26 1.60 -4.41 30.27
N ILE A 27 0.66 -4.97 31.03
CA ILE A 27 -0.72 -5.18 30.56
C ILE A 27 -1.51 -3.85 30.54
N GLY A 28 -1.20 -2.93 31.47
CA GLY A 28 -1.80 -1.60 31.50
C GLY A 28 -1.43 -0.72 30.29
N ALA A 29 -0.23 -0.90 29.74
CA ALA A 29 0.20 -0.14 28.57
C ALA A 29 -0.58 -0.50 27.28
N PHE A 30 -1.02 -1.76 27.14
CA PHE A 30 -1.87 -2.16 26.01
C PHE A 30 -3.36 -1.82 26.21
N ALA A 31 -3.82 -1.73 27.45
CA ALA A 31 -5.19 -1.37 27.75
C ALA A 31 -5.51 0.12 27.52
N ASN A 32 -4.49 0.98 27.54
CA ASN A 32 -4.59 2.42 27.33
C ASN A 32 -4.12 2.89 25.94
N ALA A 33 -3.82 1.97 25.01
CA ALA A 33 -3.58 2.36 23.63
C ALA A 33 -4.86 2.98 23.06
N PRO A 34 -4.81 4.21 22.50
CA PRO A 34 -5.99 4.86 21.96
C PRO A 34 -6.64 3.93 20.93
N SER A 35 -7.96 3.75 21.05
CA SER A 35 -8.73 2.99 20.06
C SER A 35 -8.50 3.64 18.70
N ARG A 36 -8.09 2.82 17.71
CA ARG A 36 -7.98 3.29 16.32
C ARG A 36 -9.35 3.47 15.65
N LEU A 37 -10.43 3.15 16.37
CA LEU A 37 -11.79 3.33 15.92
C LEU A 37 -12.33 4.63 16.50
N ASP A 38 -13.00 5.41 15.64
CA ASP A 38 -13.79 6.54 16.08
C ASP A 38 -15.15 6.07 16.65
N ALA A 39 -15.96 7.02 17.14
CA ALA A 39 -17.28 6.73 17.71
C ALA A 39 -18.25 6.06 16.70
N ASN A 40 -17.98 6.16 15.40
CA ASN A 40 -18.79 5.59 14.33
C ASN A 40 -18.24 4.23 13.82
N GLY A 41 -17.17 3.71 14.45
CA GLY A 41 -16.54 2.46 14.06
C GLY A 41 -15.62 2.57 12.84
N ASN A 42 -15.27 3.78 12.38
CA ASN A 42 -14.30 3.99 11.31
C ASN A 42 -12.87 3.87 11.84
N ILE A 43 -11.97 3.32 11.03
CA ILE A 43 -10.54 3.35 11.37
C ILE A 43 -10.01 4.77 11.22
N PHE A 44 -9.58 5.33 12.34
CA PHE A 44 -8.91 6.62 12.40
C PHE A 44 -7.48 6.49 11.90
N HIS A 45 -7.16 7.13 10.79
CA HIS A 45 -5.82 7.19 10.23
C HIS A 45 -5.12 8.50 10.59
N SER A 46 -5.81 9.61 10.44
CA SER A 46 -5.33 10.96 10.73
C SER A 46 -6.51 11.89 11.06
N PRO A 47 -6.26 13.13 11.51
CA PRO A 47 -7.31 14.14 11.62
C PRO A 47 -8.07 14.37 10.32
N LEU A 48 -7.43 14.15 9.16
CA LEU A 48 -8.01 14.38 7.84
C LEU A 48 -8.56 13.12 7.16
N LEU A 49 -8.15 11.91 7.60
CA LEU A 49 -8.46 10.64 6.92
C LEU A 49 -9.00 9.59 7.86
N ARG A 50 -10.22 9.15 7.63
CA ARG A 50 -10.84 7.98 8.27
C ARG A 50 -11.28 6.99 7.21
N GLU A 51 -11.15 5.71 7.50
CA GLU A 51 -11.58 4.62 6.62
C GLU A 51 -12.79 3.92 7.21
N THR A 52 -13.85 3.81 6.39
CA THR A 52 -15.12 3.23 6.81
C THR A 52 -15.16 1.75 6.49
N PHE A 53 -15.61 0.94 7.43
CA PHE A 53 -15.83 -0.50 7.28
C PHE A 53 -17.26 -0.89 7.57
N LEU A 54 -17.73 -1.94 6.89
CA LEU A 54 -18.94 -2.65 7.30
C LEU A 54 -18.58 -3.69 8.37
N GLU A 55 -19.26 -3.60 9.51
CA GLU A 55 -19.21 -4.64 10.51
C GLU A 55 -20.03 -5.84 10.00
N ASN A 56 -19.42 -7.03 9.99
CA ASN A 56 -20.03 -8.35 9.69
C ASN A 56 -21.35 -8.33 8.90
N THR A 57 -21.26 -8.43 7.60
CA THR A 57 -22.43 -8.65 6.75
C THR A 57 -22.96 -10.08 6.99
N THR A 58 -24.14 -10.20 7.54
CA THR A 58 -24.81 -11.50 7.81
C THR A 58 -25.23 -12.22 6.55
N LYS A 59 -25.24 -11.57 5.39
CA LYS A 59 -25.54 -12.13 4.07
C LYS A 59 -24.47 -11.66 3.08
N THR A 60 -23.51 -12.53 2.80
CA THR A 60 -22.55 -12.30 1.70
C THR A 60 -23.19 -12.82 0.41
N PRO A 61 -23.32 -11.99 -0.65
CA PRO A 61 -23.77 -12.47 -1.96
C PRO A 61 -22.87 -13.59 -2.48
N THR A 62 -23.45 -14.52 -3.24
CA THR A 62 -22.71 -15.66 -3.81
C THR A 62 -21.67 -15.26 -4.84
N THR A 63 -21.86 -14.10 -5.48
CA THR A 63 -20.92 -13.51 -6.44
C THR A 63 -20.58 -12.10 -6.00
N LEU A 64 -19.28 -11.82 -5.82
CA LEU A 64 -18.79 -10.53 -5.38
C LEU A 64 -17.91 -9.87 -6.45
N VAL A 65 -18.25 -8.66 -6.81
CA VAL A 65 -17.36 -7.73 -7.56
C VAL A 65 -16.40 -7.08 -6.57
N ARG A 66 -15.11 -7.43 -6.66
CA ARG A 66 -14.08 -7.00 -5.71
C ARG A 66 -13.24 -5.86 -6.27
N ILE A 67 -13.71 -4.63 -6.11
CA ILE A 67 -13.04 -3.41 -6.58
C ILE A 67 -12.67 -2.47 -5.43
N ASN A 68 -12.23 -3.04 -4.31
CA ASN A 68 -11.92 -2.31 -3.07
C ASN A 68 -10.45 -2.29 -2.67
N ALA A 69 -9.59 -3.13 -3.29
CA ALA A 69 -8.24 -3.38 -2.79
C ALA A 69 -7.10 -3.00 -3.77
N ASN A 70 -7.42 -2.26 -4.85
CA ASN A 70 -6.44 -1.85 -5.86
C ASN A 70 -5.67 -3.06 -6.44
N GLU A 71 -6.37 -4.17 -6.64
CA GLU A 71 -5.86 -5.38 -7.28
C GLU A 71 -5.93 -5.23 -8.82
N ASN A 72 -5.20 -6.07 -9.52
CA ASN A 72 -5.30 -6.19 -10.98
C ASN A 72 -6.34 -7.28 -11.30
N PRO A 73 -7.46 -6.96 -11.97
CA PRO A 73 -8.55 -7.92 -12.20
C PRO A 73 -8.18 -9.03 -13.19
N TYR A 74 -7.12 -8.82 -13.96
CA TYR A 74 -6.68 -9.80 -14.98
C TYR A 74 -5.79 -10.90 -14.40
N GLY A 75 -5.46 -10.79 -13.09
CA GLY A 75 -4.64 -11.76 -12.34
C GLY A 75 -3.18 -11.77 -12.78
N PRO A 76 -2.40 -12.74 -12.27
CA PRO A 76 -1.04 -12.94 -12.78
C PRO A 76 -1.05 -13.40 -14.23
N PRO A 77 -0.03 -13.02 -15.04
CA PRO A 77 0.09 -13.49 -16.42
C PRO A 77 0.19 -15.00 -16.50
N MET A 78 -0.16 -15.57 -17.67
CA MET A 78 -0.10 -17.02 -17.89
C MET A 78 1.32 -17.57 -17.69
N SER A 79 2.34 -16.81 -18.07
CA SER A 79 3.75 -17.11 -17.82
C SER A 79 4.03 -17.34 -16.33
N ALA A 80 3.53 -16.44 -15.46
CA ALA A 80 3.68 -16.55 -14.02
C ALA A 80 2.91 -17.74 -13.45
N ARG A 81 1.66 -17.99 -13.90
CA ARG A 81 0.85 -19.13 -13.45
C ARG A 81 1.55 -20.45 -13.78
N LYS A 82 2.11 -20.58 -14.99
CA LYS A 82 2.89 -21.74 -15.39
C LYS A 82 4.12 -21.91 -14.51
N ALA A 83 4.90 -20.84 -14.29
CA ALA A 83 6.09 -20.86 -13.42
C ALA A 83 5.76 -21.29 -11.98
N VAL A 84 4.63 -20.84 -11.42
CA VAL A 84 4.15 -21.30 -10.10
C VAL A 84 3.95 -22.81 -10.10
N THR A 85 3.21 -23.35 -11.08
CA THR A 85 2.88 -24.76 -11.14
C THR A 85 4.14 -25.63 -11.28
N GLU A 86 5.07 -25.24 -12.13
CA GLU A 86 6.33 -25.96 -12.35
C GLU A 86 7.27 -25.91 -11.14
N SER A 87 7.30 -24.79 -10.42
CA SER A 87 8.19 -24.59 -9.28
C SER A 87 7.77 -25.38 -8.02
N VAL A 88 6.51 -25.78 -7.92
CA VAL A 88 6.01 -26.59 -6.76
C VAL A 88 6.80 -27.88 -6.60
N ALA A 89 7.22 -28.54 -7.71
CA ALA A 89 7.94 -29.78 -7.70
C ALA A 89 9.28 -29.71 -6.91
N THR A 90 9.89 -28.54 -6.85
CA THR A 90 11.16 -28.30 -6.14
C THR A 90 10.99 -27.55 -4.81
N GLY A 91 9.75 -27.37 -4.35
CA GLY A 91 9.39 -26.58 -3.17
C GLY A 91 9.94 -27.11 -1.83
N SER A 92 10.57 -28.29 -1.83
CA SER A 92 11.32 -28.84 -0.67
C SER A 92 12.70 -28.21 -0.47
N ARG A 93 13.14 -27.33 -1.37
CA ARG A 93 14.46 -26.69 -1.35
C ARG A 93 14.36 -25.18 -1.21
N TYR A 94 15.36 -24.56 -0.59
CA TYR A 94 15.49 -23.10 -0.59
C TYR A 94 15.95 -22.59 -1.96
N SER A 95 15.32 -21.54 -2.46
CA SER A 95 15.47 -20.98 -3.82
C SER A 95 16.56 -19.90 -3.89
N TRP A 96 17.77 -20.20 -3.43
CA TRP A 96 18.86 -19.22 -3.40
C TRP A 96 19.24 -18.69 -4.78
N LYS A 97 19.44 -19.59 -5.75
CA LYS A 97 19.82 -19.21 -7.12
C LYS A 97 18.70 -18.44 -7.84
N GLU A 98 17.47 -18.86 -7.64
CA GLU A 98 16.29 -18.21 -8.22
C GLU A 98 16.11 -16.81 -7.63
N LEU A 99 16.39 -16.66 -6.33
CA LEU A 99 16.36 -15.36 -5.68
C LEU A 99 17.48 -14.44 -6.19
N GLU A 100 18.72 -14.95 -6.33
CA GLU A 100 19.82 -14.19 -6.93
C GLU A 100 19.52 -13.76 -8.36
N ASN A 101 18.92 -14.65 -9.18
CA ASN A 101 18.50 -14.33 -10.53
C ASN A 101 17.44 -13.22 -10.53
N LEU A 102 16.43 -13.29 -9.66
CA LEU A 102 15.40 -12.25 -9.52
C LEU A 102 16.01 -10.90 -9.13
N VAL A 103 16.88 -10.89 -8.12
CA VAL A 103 17.60 -9.69 -7.66
C VAL A 103 18.44 -9.10 -8.80
N GLY A 104 19.18 -9.93 -9.54
CA GLY A 104 19.98 -9.50 -10.69
C GLY A 104 19.13 -8.89 -11.81
N LYS A 105 17.97 -9.47 -12.12
CA LYS A 105 17.01 -8.92 -13.10
C LYS A 105 16.47 -7.56 -12.65
N ILE A 106 16.08 -7.44 -11.38
CA ILE A 106 15.58 -6.17 -10.81
C ILE A 106 16.69 -5.12 -10.85
N ALA A 107 17.88 -5.44 -10.38
CA ALA A 107 19.03 -4.54 -10.38
C ALA A 107 19.34 -4.00 -11.78
N LYS A 108 19.32 -4.89 -12.80
CA LYS A 108 19.49 -4.50 -14.21
C LYS A 108 18.37 -3.57 -14.67
N LYS A 109 17.12 -3.86 -14.33
CA LYS A 109 15.96 -3.02 -14.68
C LYS A 109 16.07 -1.63 -14.06
N GLU A 110 16.48 -1.56 -12.79
CA GLU A 110 16.59 -0.30 -12.04
C GLU A 110 17.91 0.46 -12.30
N GLY A 111 18.86 -0.13 -12.99
CA GLY A 111 20.17 0.49 -13.30
C GLY A 111 21.08 0.62 -12.09
N VAL A 112 20.99 -0.30 -11.12
CA VAL A 112 21.79 -0.33 -9.89
C VAL A 112 22.50 -1.67 -9.73
N ALA A 113 23.44 -1.78 -8.79
CA ALA A 113 24.08 -3.06 -8.48
C ALA A 113 23.15 -3.96 -7.63
N PRO A 114 23.32 -5.30 -7.67
CA PRO A 114 22.46 -6.23 -6.93
C PRO A 114 22.40 -5.99 -5.41
N ASP A 115 23.48 -5.49 -4.80
CA ASP A 115 23.57 -5.15 -3.38
C ASP A 115 22.72 -3.93 -2.98
N HIS A 116 22.16 -3.21 -3.95
CA HIS A 116 21.18 -2.14 -3.74
C HIS A 116 19.75 -2.64 -3.65
N ILE A 117 19.49 -3.94 -3.85
CA ILE A 117 18.14 -4.51 -3.90
C ILE A 117 17.88 -5.41 -2.69
N MET A 118 16.80 -5.15 -1.98
CA MET A 118 16.28 -6.05 -0.93
C MET A 118 14.86 -6.48 -1.27
N MET A 119 14.66 -7.80 -1.36
CA MET A 119 13.34 -8.41 -1.60
C MET A 119 12.56 -8.60 -0.31
N GLY A 120 11.22 -8.64 -0.42
CA GLY A 120 10.33 -8.97 0.70
C GLY A 120 8.94 -9.42 0.24
N PRO A 121 8.13 -9.96 1.16
CA PRO A 121 6.78 -10.46 0.85
C PRO A 121 5.79 -9.28 0.64
N GLY A 122 5.99 -8.56 -0.46
CA GLY A 122 5.31 -7.32 -0.82
C GLY A 122 6.00 -6.08 -0.27
N SER A 123 5.79 -4.92 -0.92
CA SER A 123 6.39 -3.66 -0.48
C SER A 123 5.94 -3.23 0.92
N SER A 124 4.69 -3.55 1.32
CA SER A 124 4.17 -3.17 2.65
C SER A 124 4.99 -3.77 3.79
N ASP A 125 5.41 -5.03 3.68
CA ASP A 125 6.31 -5.67 4.66
C ASP A 125 7.64 -4.91 4.80
N LEU A 126 8.18 -4.44 3.69
CA LEU A 126 9.43 -3.68 3.67
C LEU A 126 9.25 -2.26 4.24
N LEU A 127 8.13 -1.59 3.93
CA LEU A 127 7.78 -0.30 4.54
C LEU A 127 7.72 -0.40 6.07
N GLU A 128 7.06 -1.43 6.57
CA GLU A 128 6.90 -1.70 8.00
C GLU A 128 8.24 -2.00 8.68
N LYS A 129 9.10 -2.76 8.02
CA LYS A 129 10.44 -3.07 8.51
C LYS A 129 11.35 -1.85 8.57
N VAL A 130 11.32 -1.00 7.52
CA VAL A 130 12.05 0.27 7.53
C VAL A 130 11.60 1.14 8.69
N ALA A 131 10.28 1.28 8.90
CA ALA A 131 9.75 2.03 10.04
C ALA A 131 10.23 1.44 11.37
N THR A 132 10.13 0.11 11.53
CA THR A 132 10.58 -0.57 12.75
C THR A 132 12.05 -0.30 13.06
N VAL A 133 12.93 -0.34 12.05
CA VAL A 133 14.38 -0.09 12.26
C VAL A 133 14.65 1.36 12.63
N LEU A 134 14.08 2.29 11.88
CA LEU A 134 14.45 3.71 12.02
C LEU A 134 13.88 4.35 13.28
N PHE A 135 12.73 3.87 13.76
CA PHE A 135 12.02 4.49 14.89
C PHE A 135 12.16 3.75 16.23
N GLN A 136 13.06 2.76 16.37
CA GLN A 136 13.32 2.07 17.65
C GLN A 136 13.66 3.01 18.81
N LYS A 137 14.21 4.17 18.51
CA LYS A 137 14.58 5.20 19.50
C LYS A 137 13.68 6.43 19.39
N GLY A 138 12.45 6.27 18.91
CA GLY A 138 11.53 7.39 18.69
C GLY A 138 11.97 8.33 17.55
N GLY A 139 11.59 9.57 17.61
CA GLY A 139 11.80 10.59 16.61
C GLY A 139 10.50 10.91 15.87
N ASN A 140 10.60 11.43 14.64
CA ASN A 140 9.41 11.71 13.85
C ASN A 140 9.58 11.32 12.38
N VAL A 141 8.44 11.01 11.76
CA VAL A 141 8.30 10.84 10.30
C VAL A 141 7.52 12.03 9.73
N VAL A 142 8.02 12.63 8.66
CA VAL A 142 7.33 13.67 7.90
C VAL A 142 6.69 13.03 6.67
N SER A 143 5.41 13.21 6.46
CA SER A 143 4.73 12.78 5.23
C SER A 143 3.50 13.62 4.92
N ALA A 144 3.01 13.49 3.69
CA ALA A 144 1.73 14.07 3.31
C ALA A 144 0.55 13.45 4.08
N ASP A 145 -0.55 14.20 4.21
CA ASP A 145 -1.84 13.75 4.72
C ASP A 145 -2.95 14.24 3.77
N PRO A 146 -3.72 13.31 3.15
CA PRO A 146 -3.66 11.85 3.27
C PRO A 146 -2.53 11.19 2.47
N THR A 147 -2.08 10.02 2.94
CA THR A 147 -1.09 9.15 2.28
C THR A 147 -1.34 7.68 2.60
N TYR A 148 -0.53 6.76 2.06
CA TYR A 148 -0.61 5.35 2.41
C TYR A 148 0.02 5.08 3.78
N MET A 149 -0.79 4.53 4.70
CA MET A 149 -0.50 4.60 6.14
C MET A 149 0.34 3.45 6.72
N SER A 150 0.73 2.42 5.94
CA SER A 150 1.47 1.27 6.52
C SER A 150 2.73 1.69 7.27
N LEU A 151 3.59 2.47 6.63
CA LEU A 151 4.83 2.95 7.24
C LEU A 151 4.57 3.84 8.46
N VAL A 152 3.67 4.82 8.30
CA VAL A 152 3.35 5.79 9.36
C VAL A 152 2.79 5.11 10.59
N LYS A 153 1.85 4.15 10.42
CA LYS A 153 1.26 3.41 11.55
C LYS A 153 2.30 2.61 12.35
N VAL A 154 3.24 1.98 11.67
CA VAL A 154 4.31 1.24 12.35
C VAL A 154 5.28 2.21 13.02
N ALA A 155 5.62 3.34 12.39
CA ALA A 155 6.43 4.37 13.01
C ALA A 155 5.79 4.86 14.33
N GLU A 156 4.49 5.19 14.34
CA GLU A 156 3.77 5.58 15.54
C GLU A 156 3.73 4.46 16.59
N ALA A 157 3.48 3.20 16.17
CA ALA A 157 3.46 2.04 17.05
C ALA A 157 4.83 1.76 17.70
N THR A 158 5.92 2.19 17.07
CA THR A 158 7.29 2.10 17.60
C THR A 158 7.72 3.34 18.40
N GLY A 159 6.80 4.29 18.62
CA GLY A 159 7.05 5.47 19.46
C GLY A 159 7.46 6.73 18.70
N ALA A 160 7.36 6.74 17.38
CA ALA A 160 7.57 7.96 16.60
C ALA A 160 6.36 8.89 16.63
N THR A 161 6.60 10.17 16.38
CA THR A 161 5.54 11.15 16.10
C THR A 161 5.38 11.32 14.59
N TRP A 162 4.15 11.30 14.11
CA TRP A 162 3.86 11.67 12.74
C TRP A 162 3.71 13.18 12.59
N LYS A 163 4.50 13.76 11.69
CA LYS A 163 4.40 15.14 11.21
C LYS A 163 3.59 15.13 9.91
N ALA A 164 2.27 15.17 10.06
CA ALA A 164 1.33 15.19 8.95
C ALA A 164 1.34 16.56 8.25
N VAL A 165 1.62 16.59 6.95
CA VAL A 165 1.59 17.80 6.13
C VAL A 165 0.43 17.68 5.16
N PRO A 166 -0.59 18.56 5.23
CA PRO A 166 -1.72 18.52 4.30
C PRO A 166 -1.26 18.56 2.84
N CYS A 167 -1.88 17.75 1.99
CA CYS A 167 -1.69 17.85 0.54
C CYS A 167 -2.17 19.21 0.03
N LYS A 168 -1.64 19.65 -1.12
CA LYS A 168 -2.13 20.84 -1.84
C LYS A 168 -3.59 20.64 -2.31
N GLY A 169 -4.20 21.68 -2.85
CA GLY A 169 -5.58 21.65 -3.34
C GLY A 169 -5.83 20.67 -4.51
N ASP A 170 -4.80 20.31 -5.25
CA ASP A 170 -4.80 19.27 -6.29
C ASP A 170 -4.41 17.88 -5.78
N TRP A 171 -4.28 17.73 -4.48
CA TRP A 171 -3.85 16.51 -3.77
C TRP A 171 -2.39 16.08 -4.04
N SER A 172 -1.57 16.92 -4.67
CA SER A 172 -0.13 16.69 -4.74
C SER A 172 0.56 16.99 -3.39
N HIS A 173 1.77 16.48 -3.21
CA HIS A 173 2.55 16.77 -2.00
C HIS A 173 2.93 18.25 -1.92
N ASP A 174 2.76 18.87 -0.77
CA ASP A 174 3.38 20.18 -0.48
C ASP A 174 4.82 19.97 -0.02
N LEU A 175 5.71 19.78 -1.00
CA LEU A 175 7.12 19.52 -0.74
C LEU A 175 7.80 20.64 0.06
N LYS A 176 7.38 21.91 -0.12
CA LYS A 176 7.90 23.04 0.64
C LYS A 176 7.49 22.97 2.10
N ALA A 177 6.22 22.68 2.38
CA ALA A 177 5.75 22.51 3.75
C ALA A 177 6.34 21.24 4.39
N MET A 178 6.52 20.15 3.63
CA MET A 178 7.20 18.94 4.11
C MET A 178 8.66 19.23 4.50
N GLU A 179 9.41 20.00 3.70
CA GLU A 179 10.78 20.38 4.05
C GLU A 179 10.83 21.26 5.30
N ALA A 180 9.89 22.18 5.45
CA ALA A 180 9.80 23.05 6.64
C ALA A 180 9.42 22.28 7.92
N ALA A 181 8.74 21.14 7.80
CA ALA A 181 8.39 20.28 8.93
C ALA A 181 9.56 19.42 9.45
N ILE A 182 10.66 19.32 8.69
CA ILE A 182 11.86 18.57 9.07
C ILE A 182 12.56 19.28 10.22
N ASN A 183 12.93 18.52 11.25
CA ASN A 183 13.71 19.01 12.39
C ASN A 183 14.78 17.99 12.82
N LYS A 184 15.53 18.29 13.88
CA LYS A 184 16.62 17.44 14.40
C LYS A 184 16.17 16.02 14.80
N ASP A 185 14.90 15.82 15.12
CA ASP A 185 14.34 14.54 15.54
C ASP A 185 13.72 13.77 14.35
N THR A 186 13.70 14.36 13.15
CA THR A 186 13.18 13.68 11.94
C THR A 186 14.13 12.56 11.53
N LYS A 187 13.59 11.34 11.46
CA LYS A 187 14.31 10.12 11.07
C LYS A 187 14.03 9.69 9.64
N LEU A 188 12.90 10.13 9.08
CA LEU A 188 12.47 9.75 7.75
C LEU A 188 11.51 10.78 7.18
N VAL A 189 11.63 11.06 5.89
CA VAL A 189 10.57 11.65 5.07
C VAL A 189 9.94 10.52 4.26
N TYR A 190 8.61 10.42 4.29
CA TYR A 190 7.87 9.41 3.54
C TYR A 190 7.00 10.05 2.45
N ILE A 191 7.14 9.55 1.23
CA ILE A 191 6.42 10.00 0.03
C ILE A 191 5.79 8.79 -0.64
N CYS A 192 4.51 8.87 -0.98
CA CYS A 192 3.81 7.88 -1.80
C CYS A 192 3.44 8.54 -3.14
N ASN A 193 4.14 8.19 -4.22
CA ASN A 193 3.93 8.83 -5.53
C ASN A 193 3.95 7.81 -6.68
N PRO A 194 2.82 7.59 -7.37
CA PRO A 194 1.48 8.16 -7.19
C PRO A 194 0.85 7.85 -5.84
N ASN A 195 0.08 8.82 -5.27
CA ASN A 195 -0.41 8.76 -3.90
C ASN A 195 -1.63 7.83 -3.74
N ASN A 196 -1.72 7.18 -2.61
CA ASN A 196 -2.89 6.40 -2.17
C ASN A 196 -3.35 6.96 -0.81
N PRO A 197 -4.63 7.39 -0.65
CA PRO A 197 -5.80 7.01 -1.45
C PRO A 197 -6.16 7.97 -2.61
N MET A 198 -5.42 9.06 -2.83
CA MET A 198 -5.87 10.11 -3.74
C MET A 198 -5.70 9.79 -5.23
N GLY A 199 -4.71 8.99 -5.61
CA GLY A 199 -4.39 8.70 -7.01
C GLY A 199 -3.59 9.79 -7.71
N SER A 200 -3.37 10.93 -7.07
CA SER A 200 -2.62 12.08 -7.57
C SER A 200 -1.12 11.81 -7.71
N ILE A 201 -0.44 12.67 -8.43
CA ILE A 201 1.02 12.70 -8.53
C ILE A 201 1.58 14.04 -8.11
N THR A 202 2.82 14.03 -7.69
CA THR A 202 3.69 15.20 -7.58
C THR A 202 4.63 15.19 -8.77
N SER A 203 4.91 16.35 -9.37
CA SER A 203 5.81 16.48 -10.51
C SER A 203 7.11 15.73 -10.29
N GLY A 204 7.49 14.91 -11.26
CA GLY A 204 8.71 14.12 -11.19
C GLY A 204 9.97 14.98 -11.03
N LYS A 205 9.99 16.14 -11.70
CA LYS A 205 11.10 17.10 -11.56
C LYS A 205 11.16 17.72 -10.16
N GLU A 206 10.03 18.22 -9.64
CA GLU A 206 9.98 18.81 -8.30
C GLU A 206 10.36 17.79 -7.23
N LEU A 207 9.88 16.54 -7.38
CA LEU A 207 10.18 15.46 -6.46
C LEU A 207 11.66 15.06 -6.51
N LEU A 208 12.26 15.01 -7.71
CA LEU A 208 13.68 14.70 -7.88
C LEU A 208 14.56 15.77 -7.20
N ASP A 209 14.26 17.05 -7.43
CA ASP A 209 14.96 18.17 -6.82
C ASP A 209 14.84 18.14 -5.29
N PHE A 210 13.65 17.90 -4.79
CA PHE A 210 13.39 17.74 -3.36
C PHE A 210 14.18 16.57 -2.76
N CYS A 211 14.05 15.37 -3.33
CA CYS A 211 14.75 14.19 -2.86
C CYS A 211 16.27 14.34 -2.92
N SER A 212 16.81 14.96 -3.97
CA SER A 212 18.24 15.21 -4.10
C SER A 212 18.81 16.09 -2.97
N ARG A 213 18.08 17.15 -2.60
CA ARG A 213 18.53 18.09 -1.54
C ARG A 213 18.29 17.57 -0.13
N VAL A 214 17.08 17.03 0.10
CA VAL A 214 16.64 16.66 1.46
C VAL A 214 17.32 15.38 1.92
N SER A 215 17.62 14.44 1.01
CA SER A 215 18.31 13.19 1.35
C SER A 215 19.74 13.35 1.89
N GLU A 216 20.32 14.54 1.78
CA GLU A 216 21.59 14.89 2.41
C GLU A 216 21.47 15.10 3.93
N LYS A 217 20.25 15.39 4.41
CA LYS A 217 19.96 15.71 5.81
C LYS A 217 19.24 14.57 6.52
N VAL A 218 18.32 13.91 5.81
CA VAL A 218 17.43 12.87 6.36
C VAL A 218 17.09 11.85 5.27
N PRO A 219 17.05 10.54 5.58
CA PRO A 219 16.62 9.54 4.60
C PRO A 219 15.22 9.83 4.06
N ILE A 220 14.99 9.52 2.78
CA ILE A 220 13.68 9.66 2.15
C ILE A 220 13.21 8.29 1.68
N PHE A 221 12.01 7.90 2.07
CA PHE A 221 11.34 6.71 1.53
C PHE A 221 10.32 7.14 0.47
N VAL A 222 10.47 6.62 -0.74
CA VAL A 222 9.53 6.87 -1.85
C VAL A 222 8.83 5.57 -2.22
N ASP A 223 7.53 5.51 -1.95
CA ASP A 223 6.68 4.38 -2.35
C ASP A 223 6.17 4.61 -3.77
N GLU A 224 6.74 3.87 -4.71
CA GLU A 224 6.43 3.94 -6.14
C GLU A 224 5.54 2.77 -6.60
N ALA A 225 4.69 2.23 -5.73
CA ALA A 225 3.87 1.06 -6.02
C ALA A 225 2.98 1.19 -7.26
N TYR A 226 2.66 2.40 -7.69
CA TYR A 226 1.80 2.68 -8.85
C TYR A 226 2.52 3.33 -10.03
N LEU A 227 3.83 3.56 -9.93
CA LEU A 227 4.57 4.32 -10.94
C LEU A 227 4.44 3.72 -12.35
N GLU A 228 4.46 2.39 -12.47
CA GLU A 228 4.36 1.68 -13.75
C GLU A 228 2.99 1.81 -14.44
N LEU A 229 1.98 2.32 -13.75
CA LEU A 229 0.65 2.64 -14.29
C LEU A 229 0.52 4.12 -14.73
N ALA A 230 1.44 4.98 -14.32
CA ALA A 230 1.42 6.43 -14.56
C ALA A 230 2.18 6.82 -15.85
N VAL A 231 2.14 5.98 -16.87
CA VAL A 231 2.85 6.22 -18.14
C VAL A 231 2.32 7.49 -18.82
N GLY A 232 3.22 8.34 -19.29
CA GLY A 232 2.90 9.60 -19.96
C GLY A 232 2.54 10.76 -19.00
N ALA A 233 2.54 10.51 -17.69
CA ALA A 233 2.37 11.55 -16.68
C ALA A 233 3.71 12.23 -16.34
N ASP A 234 3.64 13.43 -15.75
CA ASP A 234 4.81 14.13 -15.19
C ASP A 234 5.27 13.47 -13.90
N THR A 235 5.82 12.26 -14.04
CA THR A 235 6.40 11.50 -12.91
C THR A 235 7.57 10.63 -13.39
N GLN A 236 8.48 10.33 -12.48
CA GLN A 236 9.64 9.49 -12.74
C GLN A 236 10.08 8.78 -11.45
N SER A 237 10.88 7.72 -11.60
CA SER A 237 11.48 7.04 -10.47
C SER A 237 12.59 7.86 -9.82
N MET A 238 12.65 7.80 -8.50
CA MET A 238 13.75 8.38 -7.73
C MET A 238 14.96 7.44 -7.63
N VAL A 239 14.93 6.27 -8.27
CA VAL A 239 16.02 5.28 -8.22
C VAL A 239 17.35 5.82 -8.77
N SER A 240 17.30 6.74 -9.74
CA SER A 240 18.50 7.38 -10.30
C SER A 240 19.33 8.14 -9.26
N LEU A 241 18.74 8.55 -8.14
CA LEU A 241 19.44 9.20 -7.05
C LEU A 241 20.41 8.26 -6.30
N LEU A 242 20.21 6.95 -6.39
CA LEU A 242 21.13 5.96 -5.80
C LEU A 242 22.50 5.98 -6.48
N THR A 243 22.55 6.19 -7.80
CA THR A 243 23.84 6.32 -8.53
C THR A 243 24.61 7.57 -8.10
N GLN A 244 23.91 8.57 -7.54
CA GLN A 244 24.46 9.78 -6.97
C GLN A 244 24.74 9.65 -5.46
N LYS A 245 24.64 8.43 -4.90
CA LYS A 245 24.83 8.12 -3.48
C LYS A 245 23.89 8.90 -2.53
N LYS A 246 22.72 9.30 -3.01
CA LYS A 246 21.70 9.95 -2.20
C LYS A 246 20.97 8.92 -1.32
N ASN A 247 20.68 9.29 -0.08
CA ASN A 247 20.04 8.40 0.90
C ASN A 247 18.53 8.33 0.67
N VAL A 248 18.14 7.65 -0.38
CA VAL A 248 16.74 7.35 -0.75
C VAL A 248 16.47 5.85 -0.66
N ILE A 249 15.25 5.49 -0.32
CA ILE A 249 14.74 4.12 -0.28
C ILE A 249 13.53 4.08 -1.20
N ILE A 250 13.60 3.33 -2.28
CA ILE A 250 12.56 3.26 -3.30
C ILE A 250 11.83 1.94 -3.18
N ALA A 251 10.52 1.96 -2.91
CA ALA A 251 9.72 0.73 -2.84
C ALA A 251 8.97 0.47 -4.14
N ARG A 252 8.97 -0.79 -4.57
CA ARG A 252 8.25 -1.32 -5.73
C ARG A 252 7.52 -2.60 -5.38
N THR A 253 6.46 -2.92 -6.11
CA THR A 253 5.63 -4.08 -5.84
C THR A 253 5.21 -4.79 -7.14
N PHE A 254 5.11 -6.11 -7.08
CA PHE A 254 4.51 -6.94 -8.14
C PHE A 254 2.97 -7.03 -8.00
N SER A 255 2.41 -6.44 -6.95
CA SER A 255 0.97 -6.55 -6.64
C SER A 255 0.06 -5.82 -7.62
N LYS A 256 0.56 -4.79 -8.34
CA LYS A 256 -0.28 -3.89 -9.14
C LYS A 256 -0.24 -4.27 -10.62
N ILE A 257 0.70 -3.75 -11.39
CA ILE A 257 0.74 -4.00 -12.82
C ILE A 257 0.92 -5.48 -13.18
N MET A 258 1.68 -6.22 -12.39
CA MET A 258 1.94 -7.66 -12.63
C MET A 258 0.87 -8.59 -12.07
N GLY A 259 -0.18 -8.06 -11.41
CA GLY A 259 -1.32 -8.85 -10.95
C GLY A 259 -1.01 -9.87 -9.84
N MET A 260 0.08 -9.70 -9.10
CA MET A 260 0.58 -10.68 -8.15
C MET A 260 0.28 -10.33 -6.68
N ALA A 261 -0.82 -9.62 -6.40
CA ALA A 261 -1.14 -9.17 -5.05
C ALA A 261 -1.16 -10.31 -4.02
N GLY A 262 -1.74 -11.46 -4.37
CA GLY A 262 -1.82 -12.65 -3.51
C GLY A 262 -0.50 -13.42 -3.38
N LEU A 263 0.43 -13.27 -4.32
CA LEU A 263 1.73 -13.95 -4.30
C LEU A 263 2.80 -13.21 -3.47
N ARG A 264 2.49 -12.01 -3.01
CA ARG A 264 3.30 -11.26 -2.04
C ARG A 264 4.77 -11.09 -2.46
N VAL A 265 5.04 -10.34 -3.53
CA VAL A 265 6.40 -9.99 -3.97
C VAL A 265 6.55 -8.47 -4.04
N GLY A 266 7.64 -7.97 -3.50
CA GLY A 266 8.05 -6.57 -3.58
C GLY A 266 9.53 -6.42 -3.27
N TYR A 267 10.06 -5.23 -3.51
CA TYR A 267 11.44 -4.91 -3.18
C TYR A 267 11.59 -3.45 -2.80
N VAL A 268 12.70 -3.17 -2.13
CA VAL A 268 13.23 -1.82 -2.01
C VAL A 268 14.59 -1.74 -2.68
N ALA A 269 14.84 -0.60 -3.32
CA ALA A 269 16.16 -0.22 -3.81
C ALA A 269 16.69 0.90 -2.91
N ALA A 270 17.90 0.72 -2.35
CA ALA A 270 18.54 1.70 -1.47
C ALA A 270 20.06 1.52 -1.47
N LEU A 271 20.79 2.42 -0.82
CA LEU A 271 22.23 2.24 -0.63
C LEU A 271 22.51 0.98 0.21
N PRO A 272 23.58 0.22 -0.08
CA PRO A 272 23.93 -0.99 0.65
C PRO A 272 24.00 -0.76 2.18
N ALA A 273 24.59 0.32 2.64
CA ALA A 273 24.69 0.65 4.06
C ALA A 273 23.31 0.85 4.74
N THR A 274 22.32 1.33 3.99
CA THR A 274 20.93 1.46 4.46
C THR A 274 20.26 0.09 4.53
N LEU A 275 20.46 -0.74 3.50
CA LEU A 275 19.93 -2.12 3.49
C LEU A 275 20.51 -2.98 4.59
N ASP A 276 21.79 -2.85 4.88
CA ASP A 276 22.46 -3.56 6.00
C ASP A 276 21.81 -3.26 7.35
N GLN A 277 21.38 -2.02 7.57
CA GLN A 277 20.66 -1.65 8.80
C GLN A 277 19.30 -2.36 8.89
N ILE A 278 18.57 -2.42 7.76
CA ILE A 278 17.26 -3.04 7.70
C ILE A 278 17.40 -4.57 7.84
N GLN A 279 18.42 -5.17 7.25
CA GLN A 279 18.66 -6.61 7.29
C GLN A 279 18.94 -7.14 8.70
N LYS A 280 19.38 -6.32 9.64
CA LYS A 280 19.58 -6.74 11.03
C LYS A 280 18.33 -7.32 11.71
N ILE A 281 17.13 -6.92 11.25
CA ILE A 281 15.85 -7.40 11.81
C ILE A 281 14.99 -8.12 10.80
N THR A 282 15.46 -8.32 9.56
CA THR A 282 14.67 -8.94 8.51
C THR A 282 15.39 -10.12 7.88
N ARG A 283 14.62 -11.05 7.36
CA ARG A 283 15.16 -12.14 6.55
C ARG A 283 15.30 -11.78 5.07
N GLY A 284 14.96 -10.54 4.66
CA GLY A 284 15.00 -10.11 3.28
C GLY A 284 14.22 -11.04 2.36
N GLY A 285 14.81 -11.38 1.22
CA GLY A 285 14.21 -12.26 0.23
C GLY A 285 13.94 -13.70 0.68
N MET A 286 14.52 -14.15 1.79
CA MET A 286 14.21 -15.46 2.36
C MET A 286 12.75 -15.59 2.86
N GLY A 287 12.03 -14.50 3.00
CA GLY A 287 10.61 -14.51 3.31
C GLY A 287 9.72 -14.80 2.10
N LEU A 288 10.30 -14.90 0.90
CA LEU A 288 9.57 -15.24 -0.32
C LEU A 288 9.50 -16.76 -0.52
N THR A 289 8.34 -17.23 -0.98
CA THR A 289 8.20 -18.63 -1.40
C THR A 289 8.86 -18.83 -2.77
N GLN A 290 9.30 -20.05 -3.06
CA GLN A 290 9.85 -20.41 -4.37
C GLN A 290 8.86 -20.12 -5.50
N THR A 291 7.58 -20.42 -5.29
CA THR A 291 6.51 -20.15 -6.25
C THR A 291 6.37 -18.66 -6.56
N SER A 292 6.50 -17.82 -5.53
CA SER A 292 6.44 -16.36 -5.70
C SER A 292 7.66 -15.82 -6.45
N ILE A 293 8.84 -16.36 -6.20
CA ILE A 293 10.07 -15.98 -6.92
C ILE A 293 9.97 -16.38 -8.39
N ALA A 294 9.54 -17.62 -8.69
CA ALA A 294 9.37 -18.11 -10.05
C ALA A 294 8.34 -17.26 -10.83
N ALA A 295 7.21 -16.95 -10.20
CA ALA A 295 6.18 -16.08 -10.78
C ALA A 295 6.71 -14.67 -11.06
N ALA A 296 7.51 -14.10 -10.14
CA ALA A 296 8.08 -12.77 -10.30
C ALA A 296 9.06 -12.70 -11.48
N VAL A 297 9.95 -13.68 -11.59
CA VAL A 297 10.87 -13.78 -12.74
C VAL A 297 10.10 -13.82 -14.06
N ALA A 298 9.09 -14.69 -14.16
CA ALA A 298 8.29 -14.84 -15.38
C ALA A 298 7.48 -13.57 -15.70
N SER A 299 6.91 -12.91 -14.67
CA SER A 299 6.14 -11.66 -14.85
C SER A 299 6.99 -10.48 -15.31
N MET A 300 8.26 -10.43 -14.93
CA MET A 300 9.16 -9.36 -15.38
C MET A 300 9.43 -9.44 -16.88
N ASP A 301 9.44 -10.63 -17.43
CA ASP A 301 9.70 -10.88 -18.86
C ASP A 301 8.42 -10.76 -19.73
N ASP A 302 7.25 -10.64 -19.12
CA ASP A 302 5.95 -10.56 -19.80
C ASP A 302 5.53 -9.11 -20.06
N ALA A 303 6.23 -8.45 -20.97
CA ALA A 303 5.93 -7.06 -21.35
C ALA A 303 4.53 -6.93 -21.96
N GLU A 304 4.07 -7.93 -22.72
CA GLU A 304 2.75 -7.93 -23.35
C GLU A 304 1.62 -7.85 -22.32
N PHE A 305 1.70 -8.64 -21.25
CA PHE A 305 0.73 -8.56 -20.16
C PHE A 305 0.74 -7.20 -19.46
N GLN A 306 1.91 -6.61 -19.25
CA GLN A 306 2.03 -5.30 -18.62
C GLN A 306 1.42 -4.19 -19.49
N ASP A 307 1.66 -4.24 -20.80
CA ASP A 307 1.08 -3.28 -21.76
C ASP A 307 -0.43 -3.45 -21.89
N MET A 308 -0.91 -4.69 -21.97
CA MET A 308 -2.34 -5.01 -21.91
C MET A 308 -2.97 -4.45 -20.63
N THR A 309 -2.34 -4.64 -19.47
CA THR A 309 -2.82 -4.13 -18.18
C THR A 309 -2.92 -2.61 -18.20
N ARG A 310 -1.90 -1.90 -18.69
CA ARG A 310 -1.93 -0.42 -18.80
C ARG A 310 -3.08 0.06 -19.68
N LYS A 311 -3.22 -0.56 -20.86
CA LYS A 311 -4.27 -0.24 -21.84
C LYS A 311 -5.64 -0.43 -21.22
N LEU A 312 -5.93 -1.61 -20.65
CA LEU A 312 -7.24 -1.92 -20.09
C LEU A 312 -7.53 -1.04 -18.86
N ASN A 313 -6.54 -0.79 -18.00
CA ASN A 313 -6.68 0.14 -16.87
C ASN A 313 -7.06 1.56 -17.35
N HIS A 314 -6.45 2.03 -18.43
CA HIS A 314 -6.75 3.33 -19.04
C HIS A 314 -8.18 3.37 -19.59
N GLU A 315 -8.57 2.38 -20.38
CA GLU A 315 -9.91 2.28 -20.98
C GLU A 315 -11.02 2.22 -19.92
N VAL A 316 -10.86 1.34 -18.94
CA VAL A 316 -11.84 1.17 -17.85
C VAL A 316 -11.94 2.42 -16.99
N LYS A 317 -10.80 3.05 -16.68
CA LYS A 317 -10.78 4.31 -15.93
C LYS A 317 -11.46 5.44 -16.72
N GLY A 318 -11.22 5.54 -18.01
CA GLY A 318 -11.90 6.51 -18.89
C GLY A 318 -13.42 6.32 -18.90
N TYR A 319 -13.88 5.06 -18.99
CA TYR A 319 -15.31 4.75 -18.89
C TYR A 319 -15.90 5.18 -17.55
N LEU A 320 -15.22 4.86 -16.44
CA LEU A 320 -15.68 5.26 -15.10
C LEU A 320 -15.76 6.77 -14.96
N CYS A 321 -14.68 7.49 -15.30
CA CYS A 321 -14.62 8.95 -15.17
C CYS A 321 -15.71 9.65 -15.98
N LYS A 322 -15.93 9.23 -17.22
CA LYS A 322 -17.02 9.76 -18.08
C LYS A 322 -18.40 9.58 -17.44
N ASN A 323 -18.65 8.43 -16.79
CA ASN A 323 -19.93 8.19 -16.13
C ASN A 323 -20.05 8.95 -14.80
N LEU A 324 -18.98 9.11 -14.03
CA LEU A 324 -18.98 9.97 -12.84
C LEU A 324 -19.32 11.42 -13.22
N GLU A 325 -18.72 11.96 -14.30
CA GLU A 325 -19.03 13.29 -14.82
C GLU A 325 -20.51 13.41 -15.23
N ARG A 326 -21.04 12.42 -15.96
CA ARG A 326 -22.44 12.38 -16.37
C ARG A 326 -23.40 12.39 -15.17
N MET A 327 -23.01 11.76 -14.07
CA MET A 327 -23.78 11.74 -12.82
C MET A 327 -23.51 12.97 -11.93
N GLY A 328 -22.67 13.92 -12.36
CA GLY A 328 -22.35 15.14 -11.62
C GLY A 328 -21.30 14.97 -10.50
N TYR A 329 -20.64 13.83 -10.42
CA TYR A 329 -19.57 13.62 -9.45
C TYR A 329 -18.27 14.27 -9.92
N LYS A 330 -17.61 15.00 -9.01
CA LYS A 330 -16.22 15.42 -9.17
C LYS A 330 -15.32 14.30 -8.65
N TYR A 331 -14.19 14.08 -9.29
CA TYR A 331 -13.22 13.07 -8.86
C TYR A 331 -11.80 13.65 -8.89
N VAL A 332 -10.88 12.99 -8.19
CA VAL A 332 -9.46 13.32 -8.27
C VAL A 332 -8.87 12.65 -9.51
N THR A 333 -8.12 13.42 -10.32
CA THR A 333 -7.38 12.86 -11.46
C THR A 333 -6.43 11.78 -10.99
N SER A 334 -6.62 10.57 -11.52
CA SER A 334 -5.91 9.40 -11.02
C SER A 334 -4.87 8.86 -12.00
N TYR A 335 -3.68 8.62 -11.48
CA TYR A 335 -2.54 8.00 -12.16
C TYR A 335 -2.27 6.56 -11.68
N THR A 336 -3.27 5.96 -11.03
CA THR A 336 -3.21 4.61 -10.46
C THR A 336 -4.24 3.67 -11.10
N ASN A 337 -4.48 2.52 -10.48
CA ASN A 337 -5.57 1.62 -10.84
C ASN A 337 -6.81 1.78 -9.94
N PHE A 338 -7.08 3.00 -9.51
CA PHE A 338 -8.30 3.34 -8.77
C PHE A 338 -8.66 4.80 -9.01
N VAL A 339 -9.90 5.16 -8.73
CA VAL A 339 -10.41 6.54 -8.71
C VAL A 339 -11.05 6.78 -7.36
N ILE A 340 -10.89 8.01 -6.84
CA ILE A 340 -11.55 8.44 -5.60
C ILE A 340 -12.36 9.70 -5.86
N PHE A 341 -13.56 9.76 -5.29
CA PHE A 341 -14.49 10.87 -5.47
C PHE A 341 -15.36 11.09 -4.23
N PRO A 342 -15.78 12.35 -3.94
CA PRO A 342 -16.71 12.64 -2.85
C PRO A 342 -18.10 12.11 -3.20
N ILE A 343 -18.84 11.69 -2.18
CA ILE A 343 -20.20 11.17 -2.31
C ILE A 343 -21.18 11.99 -1.48
N ASN A 344 -22.47 11.95 -1.83
CA ASN A 344 -23.51 12.74 -1.19
C ASN A 344 -24.28 12.01 -0.08
N MET A 345 -23.78 10.85 0.35
CA MET A 345 -24.33 10.05 1.44
C MET A 345 -23.23 9.60 2.40
N PRO A 346 -23.52 9.21 3.64
CA PRO A 346 -22.53 8.66 4.55
C PRO A 346 -21.79 7.44 3.95
N SER A 347 -20.48 7.37 4.12
CA SER A 347 -19.68 6.27 3.54
C SER A 347 -20.17 4.89 3.95
N LYS A 348 -20.63 4.72 5.20
CA LYS A 348 -21.17 3.43 5.70
C LYS A 348 -22.45 3.02 4.95
N GLU A 349 -23.31 3.98 4.63
CA GLU A 349 -24.53 3.75 3.86
C GLU A 349 -24.20 3.34 2.42
N LEU A 350 -23.28 4.04 1.76
CA LEU A 350 -22.83 3.64 0.42
C LEU A 350 -22.27 2.22 0.41
N LEU A 351 -21.38 1.90 1.36
CA LEU A 351 -20.78 0.57 1.45
C LEU A 351 -21.85 -0.52 1.62
N GLN A 352 -22.88 -0.27 2.46
CA GLN A 352 -23.97 -1.23 2.66
C GLN A 352 -24.79 -1.40 1.39
N LYS A 353 -25.24 -0.32 0.76
CA LYS A 353 -26.01 -0.37 -0.49
C LYS A 353 -25.27 -1.09 -1.62
N MET A 354 -23.95 -0.83 -1.75
CA MET A 354 -23.09 -1.51 -2.72
C MET A 354 -22.96 -3.01 -2.38
N MET A 355 -22.71 -3.34 -1.11
CA MET A 355 -22.58 -4.72 -0.67
C MET A 355 -23.88 -5.52 -0.89
N ASP A 356 -25.05 -4.93 -0.66
CA ASP A 356 -26.36 -5.55 -0.91
C ASP A 356 -26.54 -5.93 -2.39
N LYS A 357 -25.83 -5.26 -3.29
CA LYS A 357 -25.74 -5.56 -4.73
C LYS A 357 -24.53 -6.41 -5.11
N GLY A 358 -23.77 -6.92 -4.15
CA GLY A 358 -22.59 -7.75 -4.37
C GLY A 358 -21.34 -6.99 -4.83
N ILE A 359 -21.24 -5.69 -4.55
CA ILE A 359 -20.11 -4.86 -4.97
C ILE A 359 -19.33 -4.38 -3.75
N MET A 360 -18.04 -4.66 -3.73
CA MET A 360 -17.13 -4.20 -2.69
C MET A 360 -16.34 -2.99 -3.18
N VAL A 361 -16.53 -1.83 -2.55
CA VAL A 361 -15.74 -0.62 -2.74
C VAL A 361 -15.10 -0.19 -1.42
N ARG A 362 -14.35 0.90 -1.41
CA ARG A 362 -13.74 1.45 -0.21
C ARG A 362 -14.34 2.81 0.13
N GLY A 363 -14.79 2.97 1.38
CA GLY A 363 -15.30 4.24 1.90
C GLY A 363 -14.25 4.96 2.73
N TYR A 364 -14.22 6.28 2.61
CA TYR A 364 -13.37 7.15 3.41
C TYR A 364 -14.16 8.36 3.88
N GLU A 365 -13.67 8.97 4.94
CA GLU A 365 -14.02 10.31 5.36
C GLU A 365 -12.74 11.16 5.26
N ILE A 366 -12.71 12.12 4.33
CA ILE A 366 -11.56 12.98 4.09
C ILE A 366 -11.98 14.42 4.31
N GLN A 367 -11.31 15.10 5.24
CA GLN A 367 -11.64 16.48 5.65
C GLN A 367 -13.13 16.62 6.06
N GLY A 368 -13.66 15.63 6.78
CA GLY A 368 -15.04 15.60 7.25
C GLY A 368 -16.10 15.36 6.17
N LYS A 369 -15.71 14.98 4.96
CA LYS A 369 -16.62 14.64 3.86
C LYS A 369 -16.51 13.17 3.49
N PRO A 370 -17.63 12.50 3.13
CA PRO A 370 -17.60 11.12 2.70
C PRO A 370 -17.07 10.97 1.27
N TRP A 371 -16.25 9.94 1.05
CA TRP A 371 -15.61 9.63 -0.22
C TRP A 371 -15.71 8.15 -0.54
N CYS A 372 -15.81 7.83 -1.82
CA CYS A 372 -15.71 6.47 -2.36
C CYS A 372 -14.41 6.32 -3.16
N ARG A 373 -13.62 5.27 -2.90
CA ARG A 373 -12.53 4.84 -3.76
C ARG A 373 -12.92 3.52 -4.41
N VAL A 374 -12.87 3.49 -5.74
CA VAL A 374 -13.16 2.32 -6.55
C VAL A 374 -11.90 1.91 -7.33
N SER A 375 -11.50 0.65 -7.20
CA SER A 375 -10.40 0.09 -7.99
C SER A 375 -10.87 -0.25 -9.40
N MET A 376 -9.96 -0.19 -10.38
CA MET A 376 -10.28 -0.63 -11.74
C MET A 376 -10.40 -2.15 -11.77
N GLY A 377 -11.64 -2.61 -11.91
CA GLY A 377 -12.00 -3.98 -12.22
C GLY A 377 -11.94 -4.25 -13.72
N THR A 378 -12.54 -5.34 -14.17
CA THR A 378 -12.85 -5.54 -15.59
C THR A 378 -13.89 -4.51 -16.05
N MET A 379 -14.02 -4.34 -17.36
CA MET A 379 -15.04 -3.42 -17.91
C MET A 379 -16.44 -3.77 -17.41
N ASP A 380 -16.78 -5.04 -17.32
CA ASP A 380 -18.11 -5.48 -16.88
C ASP A 380 -18.33 -5.21 -15.38
N GLU A 381 -17.32 -5.41 -14.54
CA GLU A 381 -17.37 -5.07 -13.12
C GLU A 381 -17.58 -3.57 -12.91
N ILE A 382 -16.92 -2.73 -13.71
CA ILE A 382 -17.10 -1.28 -13.62
C ILE A 382 -18.43 -0.82 -14.20
N LYS A 383 -18.95 -1.46 -15.23
CA LYS A 383 -20.33 -1.21 -15.72
C LYS A 383 -21.37 -1.53 -14.64
N GLN A 384 -21.20 -2.67 -13.95
CA GLN A 384 -22.07 -3.06 -12.83
C GLN A 384 -21.97 -2.05 -11.67
N PHE A 385 -20.77 -1.58 -11.34
CA PHE A 385 -20.58 -0.54 -10.33
C PHE A 385 -21.30 0.76 -10.73
N VAL A 386 -21.11 1.23 -11.95
CA VAL A 386 -21.74 2.48 -12.47
C VAL A 386 -23.26 2.38 -12.41
N SER A 387 -23.85 1.30 -12.92
CA SER A 387 -25.29 1.08 -12.89
C SER A 387 -25.84 1.02 -11.45
N THR A 388 -25.10 0.38 -10.55
CA THR A 388 -25.48 0.34 -9.14
C THR A 388 -25.40 1.71 -8.49
N LEU A 389 -24.29 2.45 -8.71
CA LEU A 389 -24.12 3.81 -8.18
C LEU A 389 -25.27 4.71 -8.63
N GLU A 390 -25.62 4.66 -9.91
CA GLU A 390 -26.72 5.44 -10.46
C GLU A 390 -28.08 5.10 -9.83
N SER A 391 -28.31 3.85 -9.46
CA SER A 391 -29.57 3.40 -8.83
C SER A 391 -29.72 3.77 -7.36
N ILE A 392 -28.62 4.13 -6.69
CA ILE A 392 -28.60 4.40 -5.23
C ILE A 392 -28.25 5.85 -4.88
N SER A 393 -27.91 6.66 -5.90
CA SER A 393 -27.53 8.09 -5.78
C SER A 393 -28.71 9.03 -5.59
#